data_cb343a8c122abebdcb2e72e090b623be
#
_entry.id   cb343a8c122abebdcb2e72e090b623be
#
_cell.length_a   1.000
_cell.length_b   1.000
_cell.length_c   1.000
_cell.angle_alpha   90.00
_cell.angle_beta   90.00
_cell.angle_gamma   90.00
#
_symmetry.space_group_name_H-M   'P 1'
#
loop_
_entity.id
_entity.type
_entity.pdbx_description
1 polymer ?
#
loop_
_entity_poly.entity_id
_entity_poly.type
_entity_poly.pdbx_seq_one_letter_code
_entity_poly.pdbx_strand_id
1 'polypeptide(L)'
;MVQVLVVDKNGTPKDWASTEDACCYYAREKVLWEVGQTVRTFHGVHNKNGEQSILNVSAIIGVSGPILGDKFYSRETKYADRWTLYARDRHMCAYCGEVFTSSNLTIDHVHPKSKGGSNMWVNCVTACKRCNHYKGDRLLKDAGMELLYVPYAPTVHERILLQNRKVLADQMEFLMASIPKTSRVWNN
;
A
#
# COMPACT_ATOMS: atom_id res chain seq x y z
N MET A 1 3.60 -14.15 -6.28
CA MET A 1 3.06 -14.99 -5.19
C MET A 1 1.81 -14.31 -4.64
N VAL A 2 0.85 -15.08 -4.15
CA VAL A 2 -0.31 -14.56 -3.41
C VAL A 2 0.18 -14.13 -2.02
N GLN A 3 -0.31 -13.00 -1.54
CA GLN A 3 -0.01 -12.48 -0.20
C GLN A 3 -1.27 -12.53 0.66
N VAL A 4 -1.08 -12.66 1.97
CA VAL A 4 -2.13 -12.63 3.00
C VAL A 4 -2.24 -11.22 3.54
N LEU A 5 -3.44 -10.69 3.60
CA LEU A 5 -3.70 -9.41 4.25
C LEU A 5 -3.72 -9.61 5.77
N VAL A 6 -2.79 -8.97 6.45
CA VAL A 6 -2.73 -8.96 7.92
C VAL A 6 -3.40 -7.70 8.45
N VAL A 7 -4.36 -7.88 9.33
CA VAL A 7 -5.10 -6.80 9.98
C VAL A 7 -5.01 -6.94 11.51
N ASP A 8 -5.24 -5.87 12.24
CA ASP A 8 -5.34 -5.94 13.69
C ASP A 8 -6.70 -6.55 14.13
N LYS A 9 -6.87 -6.70 15.44
CA LYS A 9 -8.10 -7.26 16.04
C LYS A 9 -9.38 -6.55 15.61
N ASN A 10 -9.28 -5.26 15.24
CA ASN A 10 -10.40 -4.40 14.84
C ASN A 10 -10.60 -4.36 13.32
N GLY A 11 -9.81 -5.09 12.55
CA GLY A 11 -9.88 -5.11 11.08
C GLY A 11 -9.09 -3.98 10.40
N THR A 12 -8.29 -3.21 11.14
CA THR A 12 -7.45 -2.19 10.50
C THR A 12 -6.29 -2.85 9.77
N PRO A 13 -6.12 -2.63 8.46
CA PRO A 13 -5.03 -3.21 7.69
C PRO A 13 -3.67 -2.78 8.21
N LYS A 14 -2.75 -3.72 8.27
CA LYS A 14 -1.40 -3.51 8.80
C LYS A 14 -0.33 -3.76 7.75
N ASP A 15 -0.33 -4.94 7.14
CA ASP A 15 0.72 -5.32 6.20
C ASP A 15 0.25 -6.46 5.27
N TRP A 16 1.07 -6.72 4.26
CA TRP A 16 1.00 -7.89 3.41
C TRP A 16 2.05 -8.91 3.85
N ALA A 17 1.62 -10.10 4.22
CA ALA A 17 2.52 -11.19 4.61
C ALA A 17 2.63 -12.24 3.49
N SER A 18 3.76 -12.92 3.41
CA SER A 18 3.85 -14.17 2.67
C SER A 18 2.98 -15.25 3.32
N THR A 19 2.63 -16.30 2.60
CA THR A 19 1.88 -17.44 3.19
C THR A 19 2.67 -18.12 4.29
N GLU A 20 4.00 -18.13 4.19
CA GLU A 20 4.94 -18.68 5.18
C GLU A 20 4.97 -17.81 6.45
N ASP A 21 5.03 -16.49 6.31
CA ASP A 21 4.96 -15.58 7.46
C ASP A 21 3.58 -15.66 8.13
N ALA A 22 2.51 -15.77 7.34
CA ALA A 22 1.16 -15.94 7.86
C ALA A 22 1.05 -17.25 8.69
N CYS A 23 1.65 -18.35 8.23
CA CYS A 23 1.71 -19.61 8.98
C CYS A 23 2.32 -19.41 10.38
N CYS A 24 3.31 -18.51 10.55
CA CYS A 24 3.88 -18.21 11.85
C CYS A 24 2.90 -17.55 12.83
N TYR A 25 1.89 -16.81 12.36
CA TYR A 25 0.84 -16.28 13.23
C TYR A 25 -0.06 -17.38 13.75
N TYR A 26 -0.44 -18.35 12.90
CA TYR A 26 -1.21 -19.52 13.32
C TYR A 26 -0.45 -20.38 14.31
N ALA A 27 0.81 -20.70 14.03
CA ALA A 27 1.67 -21.51 14.91
C ALA A 27 1.90 -20.88 16.28
N ARG A 28 1.80 -19.55 16.38
CA ARG A 28 1.93 -18.80 17.65
C ARG A 28 0.58 -18.47 18.30
N GLU A 29 -0.52 -19.05 17.80
CA GLU A 29 -1.87 -18.78 18.29
C GLU A 29 -2.23 -17.28 18.32
N LYS A 30 -1.74 -16.53 17.34
CA LYS A 30 -1.96 -15.06 17.24
C LYS A 30 -3.14 -14.69 16.34
N VAL A 31 -3.65 -15.63 15.51
CA VAL A 31 -4.82 -15.40 14.67
C VAL A 31 -6.07 -15.45 15.55
N LEU A 32 -6.81 -14.34 15.57
CA LEU A 32 -8.06 -14.18 16.33
C LEU A 32 -9.28 -14.53 15.48
N TRP A 33 -9.21 -14.20 14.20
CA TRP A 33 -10.25 -14.44 13.21
C TRP A 33 -9.64 -14.42 11.82
N GLU A 34 -10.36 -15.00 10.87
CA GLU A 34 -9.93 -15.07 9.47
C GLU A 34 -11.13 -14.96 8.54
N VAL A 35 -10.90 -14.42 7.33
CA VAL A 35 -11.92 -14.21 6.30
C VAL A 35 -11.31 -14.43 4.92
N GLY A 36 -12.15 -14.79 3.98
CA GLY A 36 -11.79 -15.03 2.59
C GLY A 36 -11.42 -16.48 2.30
N GLN A 37 -10.99 -16.71 1.07
CA GLN A 37 -10.63 -18.06 0.61
C GLN A 37 -9.33 -18.56 1.23
N THR A 38 -9.16 -19.88 1.30
CA THR A 38 -7.87 -20.48 1.62
C THR A 38 -6.90 -20.24 0.47
N VAL A 39 -5.79 -19.54 0.76
CA VAL A 39 -4.75 -19.21 -0.22
C VAL A 39 -3.62 -20.23 -0.25
N ARG A 40 -3.43 -20.97 0.85
CA ARG A 40 -2.45 -22.05 0.94
C ARG A 40 -2.81 -23.04 2.04
N THR A 41 -2.54 -24.30 1.77
CA THR A 41 -2.60 -25.38 2.77
C THR A 41 -1.18 -25.87 3.05
N PHE A 42 -0.81 -25.92 4.32
CA PHE A 42 0.43 -26.55 4.79
C PHE A 42 0.13 -27.91 5.41
N HIS A 43 0.97 -28.86 5.10
CA HIS A 43 0.89 -30.22 5.63
C HIS A 43 2.06 -30.44 6.59
N GLY A 44 1.76 -30.74 7.83
CA GLY A 44 2.76 -31.10 8.82
C GLY A 44 3.25 -32.52 8.69
N VAL A 45 4.05 -32.96 9.65
CA VAL A 45 4.54 -34.35 9.75
C VAL A 45 3.44 -35.23 10.32
N HIS A 46 3.38 -36.50 9.90
CA HIS A 46 2.48 -37.48 10.49
C HIS A 46 2.83 -37.73 11.96
N ASN A 47 1.84 -37.75 12.81
CA ASN A 47 2.00 -38.15 14.21
C ASN A 47 2.16 -39.69 14.34
N LYS A 48 2.38 -40.17 15.57
CA LYS A 48 2.54 -41.62 15.84
C LYS A 48 1.32 -42.47 15.45
N ASN A 49 0.17 -41.82 15.29
CA ASN A 49 -1.10 -42.52 14.90
C ASN A 49 -1.32 -42.47 13.38
N GLY A 50 -0.38 -41.92 12.60
CA GLY A 50 -0.50 -41.80 11.15
C GLY A 50 -1.33 -40.61 10.71
N GLU A 51 -1.79 -39.71 11.61
CA GLU A 51 -2.53 -38.49 11.28
C GLU A 51 -1.58 -37.38 10.93
N GLN A 52 -1.91 -36.68 9.86
CA GLN A 52 -1.16 -35.51 9.40
C GLN A 52 -1.86 -34.21 9.83
N SER A 53 -1.12 -33.30 10.45
CA SER A 53 -1.66 -31.97 10.73
C SER A 53 -1.79 -31.17 9.45
N ILE A 54 -2.91 -30.46 9.30
CA ILE A 54 -3.21 -29.60 8.15
C ILE A 54 -3.47 -28.20 8.68
N LEU A 55 -2.82 -27.21 8.08
CA LEU A 55 -3.04 -25.79 8.36
C LEU A 55 -3.47 -25.09 7.07
N ASN A 56 -4.69 -24.58 7.07
CA ASN A 56 -5.19 -23.71 6.00
C ASN A 56 -4.92 -22.26 6.35
N VAL A 57 -4.33 -21.54 5.42
CA VAL A 57 -4.06 -20.10 5.55
C VAL A 57 -5.06 -19.33 4.72
N SER A 58 -5.84 -18.47 5.36
CA SER A 58 -6.88 -17.66 4.73
C SER A 58 -6.30 -16.38 4.11
N ALA A 59 -7.01 -15.80 3.15
CA ALA A 59 -6.61 -14.62 2.43
C ALA A 59 -6.45 -13.38 3.33
N ILE A 60 -7.22 -13.31 4.43
CA ILE A 60 -7.22 -12.22 5.40
C ILE A 60 -7.17 -12.81 6.80
N ILE A 61 -6.25 -12.34 7.64
CA ILE A 61 -6.12 -12.78 9.03
C ILE A 61 -6.09 -11.58 9.98
N GLY A 62 -6.95 -11.62 11.00
CA GLY A 62 -6.95 -10.68 12.12
C GLY A 62 -6.07 -11.19 13.25
N VAL A 63 -5.05 -10.43 13.63
CA VAL A 63 -4.02 -10.90 14.56
C VAL A 63 -3.98 -10.10 15.86
N SER A 64 -3.50 -10.75 16.94
CA SER A 64 -3.21 -10.14 18.23
C SER A 64 -1.73 -9.83 18.38
N GLY A 65 -1.42 -8.72 19.09
CA GLY A 65 -0.05 -8.33 19.40
C GLY A 65 0.72 -7.68 18.24
N PRO A 66 2.04 -7.56 18.37
CA PRO A 66 2.87 -6.91 17.36
C PRO A 66 2.91 -7.76 16.08
N ILE A 67 2.93 -7.08 14.95
CA ILE A 67 2.98 -7.71 13.63
C ILE A 67 4.41 -8.16 13.34
N LEU A 68 4.56 -9.40 12.86
CA LEU A 68 5.86 -9.94 12.49
C LEU A 68 6.42 -9.11 11.33
N GLY A 69 7.62 -8.56 11.53
CA GLY A 69 8.26 -7.76 10.49
C GLY A 69 7.86 -6.28 10.47
N ASP A 70 7.23 -5.78 11.52
CA ASP A 70 6.71 -4.40 11.63
C ASP A 70 7.78 -3.31 11.46
N LYS A 71 8.40 -3.29 10.28
CA LYS A 71 9.21 -2.16 9.81
C LYS A 71 8.34 -1.01 9.29
N PHE A 72 7.06 -1.27 9.08
CA PHE A 72 6.13 -0.35 8.41
C PHE A 72 5.37 0.55 9.38
N TYR A 73 5.06 0.04 10.59
CA TYR A 73 4.22 0.74 11.55
C TYR A 73 4.94 1.83 12.35
N SER A 74 6.27 1.73 12.49
CA SER A 74 7.07 2.71 13.24
C SER A 74 7.45 3.96 12.43
N ARG A 75 7.33 3.92 11.10
CA ARG A 75 7.46 5.13 10.28
C ARG A 75 6.08 5.70 10.06
N GLU A 76 5.78 6.75 10.80
CA GLU A 76 4.64 7.61 10.52
C GLU A 76 4.48 7.78 9.02
N THR A 77 3.37 7.30 8.51
CA THR A 77 2.98 7.27 7.12
C THR A 77 2.72 8.65 6.52
N LYS A 78 3.31 9.68 7.12
CA LYS A 78 3.25 11.07 6.66
C LYS A 78 4.03 11.31 5.37
N TYR A 79 5.04 10.46 5.10
CA TYR A 79 5.94 10.65 3.98
C TYR A 79 5.58 9.77 2.79
N ALA A 80 5.57 10.38 1.61
CA ALA A 80 5.34 9.67 0.35
C ALA A 80 6.56 8.82 -0.02
N ASP A 81 6.39 7.52 -0.14
CA ASP A 81 7.36 6.67 -0.82
C ASP A 81 7.10 6.67 -2.34
N ARG A 82 8.15 6.40 -3.11
CA ARG A 82 8.13 6.52 -4.57
C ARG A 82 7.05 5.64 -5.22
N TRP A 83 6.98 4.37 -4.83
CA TRP A 83 6.13 3.39 -5.52
C TRP A 83 4.66 3.61 -5.21
N THR A 84 4.33 3.82 -3.95
CA THR A 84 2.96 4.10 -3.52
C THR A 84 2.49 5.46 -4.06
N LEU A 85 3.38 6.46 -4.15
CA LEU A 85 3.07 7.75 -4.76
C LEU A 85 2.72 7.60 -6.25
N TYR A 86 3.53 6.85 -7.00
CA TYR A 86 3.26 6.61 -8.42
C TYR A 86 1.96 5.83 -8.62
N ALA A 87 1.68 4.85 -7.77
CA ALA A 87 0.42 4.12 -7.79
C ALA A 87 -0.78 5.02 -7.45
N ARG A 88 -0.67 5.87 -6.40
CA ARG A 88 -1.70 6.87 -6.05
C ARG A 88 -2.04 7.78 -7.24
N ASP A 89 -1.02 8.21 -7.95
CA ASP A 89 -1.13 9.13 -9.07
C ASP A 89 -1.30 8.40 -10.41
N ARG A 90 -1.46 7.05 -10.41
CA ARG A 90 -1.67 6.21 -11.61
C ARG A 90 -0.56 6.33 -12.64
N HIS A 91 0.67 6.54 -12.19
CA HIS A 91 1.82 6.77 -13.07
C HIS A 91 1.65 7.98 -14.00
N MET A 92 0.69 8.86 -13.72
CA MET A 92 0.39 10.06 -14.49
C MET A 92 1.18 11.26 -13.98
N CYS A 93 1.75 12.02 -14.86
CA CYS A 93 2.39 13.29 -14.52
C CYS A 93 1.34 14.32 -14.08
N ALA A 94 1.52 14.90 -12.89
CA ALA A 94 0.61 15.90 -12.32
C ALA A 94 0.50 17.21 -13.14
N TYR A 95 1.42 17.42 -14.08
CA TYR A 95 1.52 18.65 -14.87
C TYR A 95 1.04 18.49 -16.32
N CYS A 96 1.51 17.46 -17.04
CA CYS A 96 1.12 17.27 -18.44
C CYS A 96 0.01 16.22 -18.62
N GLY A 97 -0.35 15.44 -17.60
CA GLY A 97 -1.40 14.43 -17.69
C GLY A 97 -1.01 13.15 -18.42
N GLU A 98 0.19 13.06 -18.96
CA GLU A 98 0.65 11.86 -19.65
C GLU A 98 1.06 10.77 -18.64
N VAL A 99 0.81 9.50 -19.01
CA VAL A 99 1.18 8.33 -18.23
C VAL A 99 2.55 7.82 -18.67
N PHE A 100 3.40 7.49 -17.71
CA PHE A 100 4.78 7.06 -17.95
C PHE A 100 5.11 5.78 -17.20
N THR A 101 6.15 5.07 -17.66
CA THR A 101 6.81 4.02 -16.89
C THR A 101 7.52 4.62 -15.70
N SER A 102 7.67 3.86 -14.61
CA SER A 102 8.31 4.31 -13.37
C SER A 102 9.75 4.85 -13.57
N SER A 103 10.45 4.39 -14.61
CA SER A 103 11.80 4.86 -14.96
C SER A 103 11.84 6.31 -15.45
N ASN A 104 10.72 6.81 -16.01
CA ASN A 104 10.57 8.16 -16.53
C ASN A 104 9.85 9.12 -15.57
N LEU A 105 9.48 8.60 -14.38
CA LEU A 105 8.82 9.36 -13.33
C LEU A 105 9.80 9.76 -12.23
N THR A 106 9.47 10.84 -11.56
CA THR A 106 10.15 11.38 -10.39
C THR A 106 9.12 11.87 -9.36
N ILE A 107 9.54 11.98 -8.11
CA ILE A 107 8.77 12.72 -7.10
C ILE A 107 9.10 14.18 -7.26
N ASP A 108 8.09 15.02 -7.43
CA ASP A 108 8.24 16.46 -7.33
C ASP A 108 7.57 16.99 -6.07
N HIS A 109 8.18 18.03 -5.49
CA HIS A 109 7.65 18.77 -4.35
C HIS A 109 6.92 20.01 -4.87
N VAL A 110 5.61 20.05 -4.71
CA VAL A 110 4.77 21.20 -5.14
C VAL A 110 5.34 22.51 -4.60
N HIS A 111 5.57 22.55 -3.29
CA HIS A 111 6.40 23.58 -2.66
C HIS A 111 7.82 23.02 -2.55
N PRO A 112 8.82 23.64 -3.22
CA PRO A 112 10.18 23.12 -3.31
C PRO A 112 10.86 22.93 -1.95
N LYS A 113 11.66 21.89 -1.81
CA LYS A 113 12.46 21.64 -0.58
C LYS A 113 13.40 22.79 -0.26
N SER A 114 14.02 23.39 -1.27
CA SER A 114 14.89 24.56 -1.11
C SER A 114 14.18 25.76 -0.51
N LYS A 115 12.84 25.77 -0.54
CA LYS A 115 11.98 26.82 0.02
C LYS A 115 11.19 26.37 1.24
N GLY A 116 11.60 25.26 1.89
CA GLY A 116 10.95 24.73 3.09
C GLY A 116 9.86 23.71 2.85
N GLY A 117 9.68 23.22 1.63
CA GLY A 117 8.70 22.20 1.30
C GLY A 117 8.99 20.86 1.96
N SER A 118 7.93 20.19 2.45
CA SER A 118 8.00 18.91 3.15
C SER A 118 7.93 17.71 2.21
N ASN A 119 8.34 16.53 2.70
CA ASN A 119 8.13 15.24 2.00
C ASN A 119 6.72 14.65 2.22
N MET A 120 5.80 15.41 2.80
CA MET A 120 4.46 14.92 3.10
C MET A 120 3.66 14.62 1.81
N TRP A 121 2.75 13.68 1.90
CA TRP A 121 1.85 13.26 0.81
C TRP A 121 1.17 14.43 0.10
N VAL A 122 0.73 15.43 0.87
CA VAL A 122 0.03 16.62 0.37
C VAL A 122 0.94 17.62 -0.35
N ASN A 123 2.26 17.44 -0.28
CA ASN A 123 3.25 18.27 -0.98
C ASN A 123 4.00 17.49 -2.08
N CYS A 124 3.76 16.19 -2.22
CA CYS A 124 4.46 15.35 -3.20
C CYS A 124 3.50 14.91 -4.30
N VAL A 125 3.95 15.02 -5.55
CA VAL A 125 3.23 14.57 -6.74
C VAL A 125 4.15 13.76 -7.66
N THR A 126 3.54 12.90 -8.45
CA THR A 126 4.23 12.22 -9.55
C THR A 126 4.42 13.20 -10.71
N ALA A 127 5.64 13.36 -11.17
CA ALA A 127 5.98 14.17 -12.33
C ALA A 127 6.88 13.42 -13.30
N CYS A 128 6.73 13.64 -14.61
CA CYS A 128 7.71 13.15 -15.56
C CYS A 128 9.00 13.97 -15.44
N LYS A 129 10.13 13.37 -15.83
CA LYS A 129 11.45 14.02 -15.73
C LYS A 129 11.49 15.40 -16.41
N ARG A 130 10.82 15.52 -17.56
CA ARG A 130 10.76 16.79 -18.32
C ARG A 130 10.06 17.89 -17.53
N CYS A 131 8.85 17.65 -17.03
CA CYS A 131 8.08 18.63 -16.27
C CYS A 131 8.75 18.99 -14.95
N ASN A 132 9.29 17.97 -14.24
CA ASN A 132 10.01 18.20 -12.99
C ASN A 132 11.28 19.05 -13.20
N HIS A 133 12.05 18.75 -14.25
CA HIS A 133 13.23 19.56 -14.62
C HIS A 133 12.84 20.98 -15.02
N TYR A 134 11.77 21.16 -15.80
CA TYR A 134 11.28 22.47 -16.18
C TYR A 134 10.84 23.30 -14.98
N LYS A 135 10.14 22.69 -14.01
CA LYS A 135 9.74 23.37 -12.77
C LYS A 135 10.95 23.76 -11.92
N GLY A 136 11.90 22.84 -11.74
CA GLY A 136 13.06 23.03 -10.88
C GLY A 136 12.65 23.38 -9.44
N ASP A 137 13.31 24.37 -8.86
CA ASP A 137 13.07 24.91 -7.51
C ASP A 137 12.09 26.09 -7.48
N ARG A 138 11.37 26.35 -8.57
CA ARG A 138 10.38 27.43 -8.65
C ARG A 138 9.04 26.99 -8.04
N LEU A 139 8.32 27.98 -7.49
CA LEU A 139 6.90 27.77 -7.16
C LEU A 139 6.09 27.61 -8.46
N LEU A 140 4.94 26.96 -8.37
CA LEU A 140 4.09 26.72 -9.56
C LEU A 140 3.77 28.01 -10.32
N LYS A 141 3.38 29.06 -9.59
CA LYS A 141 3.11 30.38 -10.17
C LYS A 141 4.31 30.98 -10.91
N ASP A 142 5.53 30.79 -10.37
CA ASP A 142 6.75 31.31 -10.94
C ASP A 142 7.22 30.49 -12.16
N ALA A 143 6.79 29.25 -12.23
CA ALA A 143 7.05 28.36 -13.35
C ALA A 143 5.97 28.43 -14.45
N GLY A 144 4.86 29.14 -14.21
CA GLY A 144 3.70 29.15 -15.10
C GLY A 144 3.05 27.77 -15.22
N MET A 145 3.07 26.98 -14.14
CA MET A 145 2.57 25.60 -14.12
C MET A 145 1.39 25.46 -13.17
N GLU A 146 0.50 24.54 -13.50
CA GLU A 146 -0.66 24.18 -12.68
C GLU A 146 -0.69 22.67 -12.43
N LEU A 147 -1.32 22.27 -11.32
CA LEU A 147 -1.58 20.88 -11.02
C LEU A 147 -2.91 20.43 -11.64
N LEU A 148 -2.90 19.29 -12.30
CA LEU A 148 -4.13 18.67 -12.83
C LEU A 148 -5.01 18.05 -11.74
N TYR A 149 -4.45 17.85 -10.55
CA TYR A 149 -5.17 17.34 -9.37
C TYR A 149 -4.52 17.81 -8.08
N VAL A 150 -5.32 17.86 -7.01
CA VAL A 150 -4.82 18.21 -5.67
C VAL A 150 -4.17 16.97 -5.04
N PRO A 151 -2.89 17.05 -4.60
CA PRO A 151 -2.26 15.95 -3.88
C PRO A 151 -2.92 15.73 -2.51
N TYR A 152 -3.12 14.46 -2.13
CA TYR A 152 -3.75 14.08 -0.88
C TYR A 152 -2.94 12.99 -0.16
N ALA A 153 -3.18 12.83 1.14
CA ALA A 153 -2.64 11.73 1.91
C ALA A 153 -3.59 10.51 1.81
N PRO A 154 -3.14 9.36 1.30
CA PRO A 154 -3.99 8.19 1.22
C PRO A 154 -4.32 7.65 2.63
N THR A 155 -5.52 7.13 2.80
CA THR A 155 -5.89 6.39 4.01
C THR A 155 -5.04 5.13 4.17
N VAL A 156 -5.08 4.49 5.35
CA VAL A 156 -4.36 3.23 5.59
C VAL A 156 -4.79 2.15 4.60
N HIS A 157 -6.11 2.04 4.35
CA HIS A 157 -6.68 1.07 3.41
C HIS A 157 -6.22 1.32 1.97
N GLU A 158 -6.27 2.59 1.52
CA GLU A 158 -5.75 2.96 0.19
C GLU A 158 -4.27 2.63 0.05
N ARG A 159 -3.47 2.95 1.05
CA ARG A 159 -2.04 2.72 1.01
C ARG A 159 -1.70 1.23 0.93
N ILE A 160 -2.34 0.40 1.74
CA ILE A 160 -2.17 -1.05 1.70
C ILE A 160 -2.58 -1.59 0.33
N LEU A 161 -3.69 -1.12 -0.23
CA LEU A 161 -4.12 -1.49 -1.57
C LEU A 161 -3.10 -1.09 -2.65
N LEU A 162 -2.57 0.12 -2.59
CA LEU A 162 -1.61 0.65 -3.56
C LEU A 162 -0.23 -0.04 -3.51
N GLN A 163 0.11 -0.72 -2.42
CA GLN A 163 1.37 -1.44 -2.26
C GLN A 163 1.39 -2.81 -2.96
N ASN A 164 0.24 -3.43 -3.15
CA ASN A 164 0.14 -4.78 -3.72
C ASN A 164 -0.50 -4.75 -5.12
N ARG A 165 0.18 -5.39 -6.09
CA ARG A 165 -0.31 -5.50 -7.48
C ARG A 165 -1.21 -6.71 -7.72
N LYS A 166 -1.29 -7.66 -6.79
CA LYS A 166 -2.03 -8.92 -6.90
C LYS A 166 -2.95 -9.10 -5.70
N VAL A 167 -3.93 -8.22 -5.60
CA VAL A 167 -4.95 -8.29 -4.56
C VAL A 167 -6.04 -9.26 -5.00
N LEU A 168 -6.42 -10.21 -4.14
CA LEU A 168 -7.52 -11.13 -4.38
C LEU A 168 -8.87 -10.40 -4.27
N ALA A 169 -9.92 -10.99 -4.84
CA ALA A 169 -11.24 -10.37 -4.88
C ALA A 169 -11.80 -10.09 -3.46
N ASP A 170 -11.69 -11.05 -2.56
CA ASP A 170 -12.10 -10.94 -1.15
C ASP A 170 -11.28 -9.89 -0.37
N GLN A 171 -9.96 -9.83 -0.61
CA GLN A 171 -9.09 -8.79 -0.04
C GLN A 171 -9.46 -7.40 -0.59
N MET A 172 -9.75 -7.31 -1.88
CA MET A 172 -10.19 -6.08 -2.53
C MET A 172 -11.49 -5.59 -1.92
N GLU A 173 -12.50 -6.45 -1.80
CA GLU A 173 -13.79 -6.14 -1.21
C GLU A 173 -13.62 -5.63 0.23
N PHE A 174 -12.83 -6.34 1.03
CA PHE A 174 -12.53 -5.95 2.42
C PHE A 174 -11.89 -4.56 2.51
N LEU A 175 -10.86 -4.29 1.71
CA LEU A 175 -10.18 -3.00 1.72
C LEU A 175 -11.05 -1.87 1.19
N MET A 176 -11.78 -2.11 0.10
CA MET A 176 -12.63 -1.11 -0.55
C MET A 176 -13.80 -0.67 0.34
N ALA A 177 -14.32 -1.55 1.20
CA ALA A 177 -15.41 -1.22 2.13
C ALA A 177 -15.11 -0.01 3.04
N SER A 178 -13.84 0.26 3.32
CA SER A 178 -13.39 1.37 4.18
C SER A 178 -12.74 2.53 3.43
N ILE A 179 -12.67 2.48 2.10
CA ILE A 179 -12.11 3.56 1.28
C ILE A 179 -13.21 4.57 0.92
N PRO A 180 -13.01 5.88 1.16
CA PRO A 180 -13.99 6.90 0.80
C PRO A 180 -14.34 6.86 -0.69
N LYS A 181 -15.61 6.99 -1.05
CA LYS A 181 -16.08 6.99 -2.46
C LYS A 181 -15.47 8.12 -3.30
N THR A 182 -14.97 9.17 -2.65
CA THR A 182 -14.25 10.28 -3.30
C THR A 182 -12.80 9.94 -3.65
N SER A 183 -12.31 8.79 -3.20
CA SER A 183 -10.94 8.35 -3.49
C SER A 183 -10.74 8.10 -4.98
N ARG A 184 -9.56 8.47 -5.48
CA ARG A 184 -9.14 8.20 -6.87
C ARG A 184 -9.00 6.71 -7.17
N VAL A 185 -8.90 5.87 -6.14
CA VAL A 185 -8.81 4.40 -6.30
C VAL A 185 -10.07 3.82 -6.97
N TRP A 186 -11.26 4.45 -6.76
CA TRP A 186 -12.53 3.99 -7.35
C TRP A 186 -12.67 4.23 -8.87
N ASN A 187 -11.88 5.13 -9.42
CA ASN A 187 -12.01 5.55 -10.82
C ASN A 187 -11.03 4.81 -11.74
N ASN A 188 -10.78 3.53 -11.51
CA ASN A 188 -10.01 2.68 -12.43
C ASN A 188 -10.87 2.15 -13.57
#